data_c2d11c1907859662c8e552fb7f61aaf5
#
_entry.id   c2d11c1907859662c8e552fb7f61aaf5
#
_cell.length_a   1.000
_cell.length_b   1.000
_cell.length_c   1.000
_cell.angle_alpha   90.00
_cell.angle_beta   90.00
_cell.angle_gamma   90.00
#
_symmetry.space_group_name_H-M   'P 1'
#
loop_
_entity.id
_entity.type
_entity.pdbx_description
1 polymer ?
#
loop_
_entity_poly.entity_id
_entity_poly.type
_entity_poly.pdbx_seq_one_letter_code
_entity_poly.pdbx_strand_id
1 'polypeptide(L)'
;MHVTRRRLFGTALAAGMAPGASGFTVRAQQSTPEPDTIATPETTVIDGPGFGIARVRTHGSPDLAQAVYADVMYRFLPPTAAVPGYFGYIFAFDDADPSTTINITLLEDAAAAEAATTVANAYVEGMDSRLTPQTPIAEQGEVRIYQITDRPLSELPPLLHGCHITMRHRRNAPETDIEGVIKSASEGFGPIQAAMDGFVLYCWMHTSDGRISFNVWETAEQLEAGNKAVADWAAANPVITSEGETVVHEGVIGYSDLLVRP
;
A
#
# COMPACT_ATOMS: atom_id res chain seq x y z
N MET A 1 16.86 -0.44 16.92
CA MET A 1 15.52 -1.06 16.86
C MET A 1 15.44 -1.82 15.55
N HIS A 2 15.30 -3.16 15.56
CA HIS A 2 15.27 -3.94 14.35
C HIS A 2 13.83 -3.97 13.82
N VAL A 3 13.63 -3.38 12.63
CA VAL A 3 12.38 -3.52 11.87
C VAL A 3 12.43 -4.88 11.17
N THR A 4 11.64 -5.83 11.64
CA THR A 4 11.56 -7.17 11.04
C THR A 4 10.54 -7.14 9.91
N ARG A 5 10.98 -7.44 8.70
CA ARG A 5 10.20 -7.40 7.45
C ARG A 5 9.55 -8.75 7.16
N ARG A 6 8.29 -8.73 6.76
CA ARG A 6 7.58 -9.93 6.27
C ARG A 6 7.75 -10.11 4.77
N ARG A 7 8.19 -11.29 4.38
CA ARG A 7 7.99 -11.82 3.03
C ARG A 7 6.75 -12.71 3.05
N LEU A 8 5.75 -12.35 2.27
CA LEU A 8 4.61 -13.21 1.94
C LEU A 8 5.00 -14.09 0.76
N PHE A 9 5.67 -15.23 0.98
CA PHE A 9 5.75 -16.25 -0.07
C PHE A 9 5.85 -17.65 0.53
N GLY A 10 4.87 -18.46 0.14
CA GLY A 10 4.83 -19.88 0.43
C GLY A 10 5.84 -20.65 -0.41
N THR A 11 6.50 -21.59 0.22
CA THR A 11 7.44 -22.54 -0.37
C THR A 11 6.70 -23.57 -1.23
N ALA A 12 7.09 -23.69 -2.51
CA ALA A 12 6.65 -24.75 -3.39
C ALA A 12 7.24 -26.10 -2.93
N LEU A 13 6.36 -27.09 -2.70
CA LEU A 13 6.75 -28.50 -2.48
C LEU A 13 7.11 -29.14 -3.81
N ALA A 14 8.35 -29.59 -3.96
CA ALA A 14 8.75 -30.51 -5.00
C ALA A 14 8.71 -31.93 -4.45
N ALA A 15 7.84 -32.76 -5.02
CA ALA A 15 7.77 -34.20 -4.76
C ALA A 15 8.78 -34.93 -5.66
N GLY A 16 9.78 -35.59 -5.09
CA GLY A 16 10.70 -36.48 -5.78
C GLY A 16 10.51 -37.92 -5.33
N MET A 17 10.13 -38.80 -6.26
CA MET A 17 10.09 -40.24 -6.07
C MET A 17 11.47 -40.86 -6.32
N ALA A 18 11.87 -41.84 -5.53
CA ALA A 18 12.99 -42.72 -5.81
C ALA A 18 12.64 -44.18 -5.47
N PRO A 19 13.11 -45.16 -6.27
CA PRO A 19 12.83 -46.58 -6.04
C PRO A 19 13.93 -47.28 -5.24
N GLY A 20 13.54 -48.38 -4.61
CA GLY A 20 14.20 -49.15 -3.60
C GLY A 20 15.44 -49.94 -3.97
N ALA A 21 16.08 -50.46 -2.95
CA ALA A 21 16.88 -51.72 -2.92
C ALA A 21 17.07 -52.21 -1.49
N SER A 22 17.04 -53.51 -1.39
CA SER A 22 16.97 -54.39 -0.23
C SER A 22 18.27 -54.53 0.57
N GLY A 23 18.14 -54.78 1.88
CA GLY A 23 18.90 -55.75 2.65
C GLY A 23 20.16 -55.27 3.35
N PHE A 24 20.12 -55.25 4.67
CA PHE A 24 21.01 -56.04 5.59
C PHE A 24 20.76 -55.61 7.03
N THR A 25 20.46 -56.61 7.86
CA THR A 25 20.24 -56.46 9.31
C THR A 25 21.59 -56.32 10.04
N VAL A 26 21.80 -55.22 10.75
CA VAL A 26 22.74 -55.13 11.86
C VAL A 26 22.09 -54.40 12.99
N ARG A 27 21.92 -55.10 14.11
CA ARG A 27 21.34 -54.61 15.34
C ARG A 27 22.41 -53.85 16.13
N ALA A 28 22.42 -52.54 16.08
CA ALA A 28 23.15 -51.72 17.02
C ALA A 28 22.12 -50.83 17.72
N GLN A 29 22.03 -50.97 19.05
CA GLN A 29 21.30 -50.04 19.91
C GLN A 29 22.01 -48.68 19.84
N GLN A 30 21.45 -47.78 19.06
CA GLN A 30 21.78 -46.36 19.13
C GLN A 30 20.60 -45.66 19.76
N SER A 31 20.87 -45.02 20.87
CA SER A 31 19.99 -44.00 21.48
C SER A 31 19.63 -42.99 20.40
N THR A 32 18.34 -42.95 20.05
CA THR A 32 17.78 -41.96 19.14
C THR A 32 17.97 -40.59 19.82
N PRO A 33 18.72 -39.65 19.22
CA PRO A 33 18.61 -38.28 19.68
C PRO A 33 17.19 -37.79 19.44
N GLU A 34 16.59 -37.15 20.43
CA GLU A 34 15.32 -36.42 20.28
C GLU A 34 15.48 -35.51 19.05
N PRO A 35 14.48 -35.47 18.15
CA PRO A 35 14.53 -34.54 17.05
C PRO A 35 14.54 -33.14 17.64
N ASP A 36 15.63 -32.40 17.40
CA ASP A 36 15.66 -30.96 17.65
C ASP A 36 14.40 -30.35 17.09
N THR A 37 13.57 -29.84 17.96
CA THR A 37 12.38 -29.10 17.60
C THR A 37 12.89 -27.88 16.85
N ILE A 38 12.89 -27.96 15.52
CA ILE A 38 13.14 -26.79 14.67
C ILE A 38 12.04 -25.81 15.07
N ALA A 39 12.43 -24.81 15.86
CA ALA A 39 11.56 -23.71 16.21
C ALA A 39 11.02 -23.14 14.90
N THR A 40 9.73 -23.32 14.68
CA THR A 40 9.02 -22.64 13.56
C THR A 40 9.32 -21.16 13.75
N PRO A 41 9.92 -20.47 12.77
CA PRO A 41 10.21 -19.06 12.93
C PRO A 41 8.89 -18.37 13.25
N GLU A 42 8.81 -17.74 14.43
CA GLU A 42 7.70 -16.91 14.81
C GLU A 42 7.51 -15.89 13.70
N THR A 43 6.41 -16.04 12.98
CA THR A 43 6.03 -15.10 11.92
C THR A 43 5.64 -13.81 12.63
N THR A 44 6.60 -12.90 12.79
CA THR A 44 6.33 -11.56 13.31
C THR A 44 5.39 -10.88 12.33
N VAL A 45 4.13 -10.74 12.72
CA VAL A 45 3.16 -9.93 11.98
C VAL A 45 3.66 -8.50 12.09
N ILE A 46 4.20 -7.92 11.03
CA ILE A 46 4.31 -6.47 10.96
C ILE A 46 2.87 -6.00 10.84
N ASP A 47 2.35 -5.35 11.88
CA ASP A 47 1.05 -4.74 11.84
C ASP A 47 1.10 -3.60 10.81
N GLY A 48 0.62 -3.90 9.61
CA GLY A 48 0.36 -2.91 8.57
C GLY A 48 -0.90 -2.11 8.93
N PRO A 49 -1.22 -1.05 8.19
CA PRO A 49 -2.49 -0.36 8.34
C PRO A 49 -3.62 -1.33 8.02
N GLY A 50 -4.69 -1.32 8.81
CA GLY A 50 -5.90 -2.11 8.55
C GLY A 50 -6.94 -1.32 7.78
N PHE A 51 -6.81 0.02 7.72
CA PHE A 51 -7.78 0.90 7.08
C PHE A 51 -7.12 2.08 6.37
N GLY A 52 -7.77 2.61 5.35
CA GLY A 52 -7.27 3.76 4.59
C GLY A 52 -8.37 4.69 4.13
N ILE A 53 -8.01 5.97 3.98
CA ILE A 53 -8.86 7.01 3.43
C ILE A 53 -8.09 7.68 2.29
N ALA A 54 -8.63 7.64 1.07
CA ALA A 54 -8.05 8.30 -0.10
C ALA A 54 -8.95 9.44 -0.56
N ARG A 55 -8.35 10.58 -0.91
CA ARG A 55 -9.05 11.75 -1.42
C ARG A 55 -8.28 12.35 -2.57
N VAL A 56 -8.97 12.61 -3.68
CA VAL A 56 -8.48 13.48 -4.76
C VAL A 56 -9.26 14.77 -4.71
N ARG A 57 -8.58 15.89 -4.71
CA ARG A 57 -9.17 17.21 -4.54
C ARG A 57 -8.64 18.18 -5.58
N THR A 58 -9.55 18.81 -6.33
CA THR A 58 -9.20 19.86 -7.28
C THR A 58 -9.41 21.23 -6.64
N HIS A 59 -8.44 22.09 -6.76
CA HIS A 59 -8.41 23.46 -6.27
C HIS A 59 -8.57 24.45 -7.44
N GLY A 60 -8.83 25.71 -7.16
CA GLY A 60 -9.08 26.71 -8.22
C GLY A 60 -7.82 27.07 -9.04
N SER A 61 -6.62 26.73 -8.55
CA SER A 61 -5.35 26.95 -9.23
C SER A 61 -4.21 26.15 -8.57
N PRO A 62 -3.07 25.99 -9.24
CA PRO A 62 -1.87 25.39 -8.63
C PRO A 62 -1.40 26.15 -7.38
N ASP A 63 -1.48 27.49 -7.36
CA ASP A 63 -1.10 28.29 -6.20
C ASP A 63 -2.02 28.00 -4.99
N LEU A 64 -3.31 27.74 -5.22
CA LEU A 64 -4.23 27.35 -4.15
C LEU A 64 -3.93 25.92 -3.68
N ALA A 65 -3.55 24.98 -4.55
CA ALA A 65 -3.11 23.65 -4.17
C ALA A 65 -1.86 23.73 -3.26
N GLN A 66 -0.91 24.60 -3.58
CA GLN A 66 0.28 24.85 -2.73
C GLN A 66 -0.10 25.49 -1.39
N ALA A 67 -1.04 26.44 -1.39
CA ALA A 67 -1.52 27.05 -0.14
C ALA A 67 -2.24 26.02 0.75
N VAL A 68 -3.03 25.11 0.15
CA VAL A 68 -3.66 23.99 0.87
C VAL A 68 -2.62 23.03 1.41
N TYR A 69 -1.57 22.72 0.65
CA TYR A 69 -0.46 21.89 1.15
C TYR A 69 0.13 22.49 2.44
N ALA A 70 0.46 23.76 2.43
CA ALA A 70 0.98 24.45 3.61
C ALA A 70 -0.01 24.39 4.78
N ASP A 71 -1.30 24.68 4.52
CA ASP A 71 -2.36 24.66 5.55
C ASP A 71 -2.57 23.26 6.12
N VAL A 72 -2.51 22.22 5.29
CA VAL A 72 -2.58 20.82 5.71
C VAL A 72 -1.41 20.45 6.63
N MET A 73 -0.19 20.84 6.30
CA MET A 73 0.99 20.55 7.12
C MET A 73 0.91 21.19 8.51
N TYR A 74 0.33 22.39 8.61
CA TYR A 74 0.26 23.13 9.87
C TYR A 74 -0.99 22.86 10.69
N ARG A 75 -2.14 22.64 10.06
CA ARG A 75 -3.45 22.63 10.73
C ARG A 75 -4.14 21.28 10.74
N PHE A 76 -3.95 20.47 9.69
CA PHE A 76 -4.60 19.17 9.54
C PHE A 76 -3.73 18.02 10.04
N LEU A 77 -2.47 17.98 9.61
CA LEU A 77 -1.61 16.83 9.87
C LEU A 77 -1.29 16.63 11.37
N PRO A 78 -0.94 17.67 12.17
CA PRO A 78 -0.63 17.46 13.58
C PRO A 78 -1.78 16.85 14.40
N PRO A 79 -3.03 17.33 14.34
CA PRO A 79 -4.13 16.68 15.06
C PRO A 79 -4.49 15.31 14.47
N THR A 80 -4.31 15.08 13.16
CA THR A 80 -4.54 13.77 12.53
C THR A 80 -3.50 12.75 13.00
N ALA A 81 -2.23 13.14 13.07
CA ALA A 81 -1.14 12.28 13.55
C ALA A 81 -1.26 11.95 15.06
N ALA A 82 -2.04 12.74 15.80
CA ALA A 82 -2.34 12.48 17.22
C ALA A 82 -3.52 11.52 17.43
N VAL A 83 -4.22 11.11 16.36
CA VAL A 83 -5.30 10.12 16.45
C VAL A 83 -4.70 8.76 16.84
N PRO A 84 -5.22 8.08 17.89
CA PRO A 84 -4.82 6.72 18.19
C PRO A 84 -5.04 5.80 16.98
N GLY A 85 -4.05 4.99 16.64
CA GLY A 85 -4.09 4.14 15.44
C GLY A 85 -3.72 4.87 14.14
N TYR A 86 -3.24 6.12 14.20
CA TYR A 86 -2.64 6.77 13.03
C TYR A 86 -1.43 5.99 12.54
N PHE A 87 -1.41 5.65 11.26
CA PHE A 87 -0.33 4.89 10.65
C PHE A 87 0.58 5.77 9.80
N GLY A 88 0.01 6.72 9.05
CA GLY A 88 0.77 7.66 8.24
C GLY A 88 -0.08 8.36 7.19
N TYR A 89 0.54 9.31 6.50
CA TYR A 89 -0.08 10.20 5.54
C TYR A 89 0.76 10.37 4.29
N ILE A 90 0.10 10.50 3.12
CA ILE A 90 0.71 10.95 1.86
C ILE A 90 -0.03 12.20 1.40
N PHE A 91 0.74 13.19 0.96
CA PHE A 91 0.28 14.33 0.17
C PHE A 91 1.07 14.38 -1.13
N ALA A 92 0.38 14.32 -2.27
CA ALA A 92 1.01 14.44 -3.57
C ALA A 92 0.25 15.45 -4.45
N PHE A 93 0.96 16.01 -5.43
CA PHE A 93 0.41 16.87 -6.48
C PHE A 93 0.27 16.04 -7.75
N ASP A 94 -0.90 16.15 -8.40
CA ASP A 94 -1.19 15.44 -9.65
C ASP A 94 -0.37 16.03 -10.80
N ASP A 95 0.26 15.16 -11.61
CA ASP A 95 1.13 15.57 -12.70
C ASP A 95 0.35 16.12 -13.90
N ALA A 96 -0.86 15.60 -14.12
CA ALA A 96 -1.70 16.03 -15.24
C ALA A 96 -2.41 17.36 -14.96
N ASP A 97 -2.73 17.62 -13.69
CA ASP A 97 -3.36 18.86 -13.23
C ASP A 97 -2.75 19.31 -11.90
N PRO A 98 -1.74 20.22 -11.91
CA PRO A 98 -1.11 20.72 -10.70
C PRO A 98 -2.05 21.45 -9.72
N SER A 99 -3.29 21.74 -10.11
CA SER A 99 -4.33 22.21 -9.19
C SER A 99 -5.01 21.08 -8.42
N THR A 100 -4.72 19.84 -8.75
CA THR A 100 -5.27 18.64 -8.11
C THR A 100 -4.26 18.02 -7.14
N THR A 101 -4.75 17.54 -6.00
CA THR A 101 -3.94 16.87 -4.97
C THR A 101 -4.47 15.48 -4.66
N ILE A 102 -3.55 14.56 -4.38
CA ILE A 102 -3.81 13.19 -3.95
C ILE A 102 -3.46 13.11 -2.46
N ASN A 103 -4.41 12.70 -1.64
CA ASN A 103 -4.22 12.62 -0.19
C ASN A 103 -4.62 11.23 0.30
N ILE A 104 -3.72 10.56 1.01
CA ILE A 104 -3.97 9.23 1.55
C ILE A 104 -3.62 9.24 3.03
N THR A 105 -4.56 8.80 3.88
CA THR A 105 -4.35 8.57 5.30
C THR A 105 -4.46 7.08 5.54
N LEU A 106 -3.47 6.48 6.17
CA LEU A 106 -3.50 5.08 6.60
C LEU A 106 -3.62 5.00 8.12
N LEU A 107 -4.42 4.05 8.58
CA LEU A 107 -4.89 3.92 9.95
C LEU A 107 -4.90 2.45 10.36
N GLU A 108 -4.84 2.18 11.65
CA GLU A 108 -4.84 0.83 12.19
C GLU A 108 -6.16 0.09 11.90
N ASP A 109 -7.30 0.79 12.08
CA ASP A 109 -8.64 0.20 11.93
C ASP A 109 -9.70 1.24 11.55
N ALA A 110 -10.94 0.79 11.44
CA ALA A 110 -12.10 1.61 11.12
C ALA A 110 -12.42 2.65 12.22
N ALA A 111 -12.16 2.34 13.50
CA ALA A 111 -12.40 3.28 14.60
C ALA A 111 -11.43 4.46 14.54
N ALA A 112 -10.17 4.20 14.24
CA ALA A 112 -9.16 5.23 13.97
C ALA A 112 -9.57 6.07 12.74
N ALA A 113 -10.15 5.46 11.70
CA ALA A 113 -10.64 6.17 10.52
C ALA A 113 -11.82 7.09 10.82
N GLU A 114 -12.75 6.69 11.69
CA GLU A 114 -13.84 7.55 12.16
C GLU A 114 -13.31 8.74 12.95
N ALA A 115 -12.34 8.52 13.85
CA ALA A 115 -11.70 9.59 14.60
C ALA A 115 -10.94 10.56 13.67
N ALA A 116 -10.18 10.06 12.69
CA ALA A 116 -9.49 10.89 11.70
C ALA A 116 -10.48 11.65 10.80
N THR A 117 -11.63 11.08 10.49
CA THR A 117 -12.69 11.75 9.75
C THR A 117 -13.28 12.91 10.55
N THR A 118 -13.45 12.74 11.86
CA THR A 118 -13.90 13.83 12.76
C THR A 118 -12.90 15.00 12.74
N VAL A 119 -11.59 14.72 12.81
CA VAL A 119 -10.55 15.75 12.68
C VAL A 119 -10.61 16.43 11.32
N ALA A 120 -10.81 15.66 10.23
CA ALA A 120 -10.91 16.20 8.89
C ALA A 120 -12.12 17.14 8.72
N ASN A 121 -13.26 16.79 9.29
CA ASN A 121 -14.47 17.63 9.26
C ASN A 121 -14.24 18.95 9.99
N ALA A 122 -13.69 18.90 11.21
CA ALA A 122 -13.36 20.11 11.98
C ALA A 122 -12.34 21.00 11.24
N TYR A 123 -11.37 20.40 10.56
CA TYR A 123 -10.40 21.12 9.72
C TYR A 123 -11.09 21.84 8.56
N VAL A 124 -11.98 21.14 7.82
CA VAL A 124 -12.71 21.73 6.69
C VAL A 124 -13.67 22.85 7.15
N GLU A 125 -14.37 22.68 8.28
CA GLU A 125 -15.24 23.71 8.86
C GLU A 125 -14.47 25.00 9.20
N GLY A 126 -13.21 24.85 9.65
CA GLY A 126 -12.33 25.98 9.97
C GLY A 126 -11.48 26.49 8.80
N MET A 127 -11.65 25.94 7.59
CA MET A 127 -10.85 26.29 6.42
C MET A 127 -11.32 27.62 5.82
N ASP A 128 -10.36 28.41 5.32
CA ASP A 128 -10.68 29.57 4.48
C ASP A 128 -11.47 29.11 3.25
N SER A 129 -12.62 29.74 3.00
CA SER A 129 -13.50 29.37 1.89
C SER A 129 -12.83 29.40 0.51
N ARG A 130 -11.76 30.20 0.35
CA ARG A 130 -10.95 30.24 -0.87
C ARG A 130 -10.15 28.96 -1.10
N LEU A 131 -9.87 28.22 -0.03
CA LEU A 131 -9.12 26.96 -0.07
C LEU A 131 -10.03 25.73 -0.16
N THR A 132 -11.36 25.91 -0.07
CA THR A 132 -12.30 24.80 -0.11
C THR A 132 -12.26 24.10 -1.47
N PRO A 133 -11.81 22.82 -1.52
CA PRO A 133 -11.65 22.12 -2.78
C PRO A 133 -12.96 21.49 -3.26
N GLN A 134 -12.98 21.15 -4.55
CA GLN A 134 -13.86 20.11 -5.05
C GLN A 134 -13.24 18.75 -4.75
N THR A 135 -14.05 17.77 -4.40
CA THR A 135 -13.56 16.43 -4.06
C THR A 135 -14.19 15.40 -4.99
N PRO A 136 -13.56 15.13 -6.16
CA PRO A 136 -14.06 14.14 -7.11
C PRO A 136 -13.97 12.70 -6.59
N ILE A 137 -13.00 12.41 -5.69
CA ILE A 137 -12.85 11.11 -5.02
C ILE A 137 -12.71 11.36 -3.52
N ALA A 138 -13.53 10.64 -2.73
CA ALA A 138 -13.42 10.59 -1.27
C ALA A 138 -13.88 9.19 -0.83
N GLU A 139 -12.95 8.27 -0.75
CA GLU A 139 -13.21 6.86 -0.47
C GLU A 139 -12.44 6.39 0.75
N GLN A 140 -13.03 5.43 1.46
CA GLN A 140 -12.38 4.77 2.58
C GLN A 140 -12.65 3.27 2.53
N GLY A 141 -11.74 2.48 3.10
CA GLY A 141 -11.89 1.04 3.09
C GLY A 141 -10.80 0.27 3.81
N GLU A 142 -10.99 -1.04 3.87
CA GLU A 142 -10.03 -1.96 4.46
C GLU A 142 -8.77 -2.07 3.61
N VAL A 143 -7.62 -1.96 4.24
CA VAL A 143 -6.34 -2.27 3.60
C VAL A 143 -6.17 -3.79 3.58
N ARG A 144 -6.11 -4.35 2.37
CA ARG A 144 -6.00 -5.80 2.14
C ARG A 144 -4.60 -6.22 1.66
N ILE A 145 -3.84 -5.28 1.10
CA ILE A 145 -2.44 -5.48 0.74
C ILE A 145 -1.67 -4.23 1.18
N TYR A 146 -0.59 -4.45 1.90
CA TYR A 146 0.39 -3.42 2.24
C TYR A 146 1.78 -4.02 2.14
N GLN A 147 2.55 -3.53 1.18
CA GLN A 147 3.89 -4.02 0.87
C GLN A 147 4.86 -2.85 0.75
N ILE A 148 5.94 -2.91 1.48
CA ILE A 148 7.02 -1.91 1.41
C ILE A 148 8.31 -2.55 0.88
N THR A 149 9.19 -1.71 0.35
CA THR A 149 10.52 -2.11 -0.10
C THR A 149 11.32 -2.83 0.98
N ASP A 150 12.21 -3.71 0.56
CA ASP A 150 13.19 -4.38 1.45
C ASP A 150 14.40 -3.51 1.78
N ARG A 151 14.57 -2.37 1.11
CA ARG A 151 15.72 -1.50 1.34
C ARG A 151 15.65 -0.80 2.68
N PRO A 152 16.80 -0.46 3.28
CA PRO A 152 16.84 0.37 4.47
C PRO A 152 16.11 1.69 4.26
N LEU A 153 15.29 2.12 5.22
CA LEU A 153 14.56 3.39 5.12
C LEU A 153 15.49 4.59 5.01
N SER A 154 16.74 4.49 5.51
CA SER A 154 17.76 5.53 5.38
C SER A 154 18.27 5.76 3.94
N GLU A 155 17.97 4.82 3.02
CA GLU A 155 18.33 4.93 1.61
C GLU A 155 17.21 5.57 0.77
N LEU A 156 16.03 5.76 1.37
CA LEU A 156 14.90 6.40 0.70
C LEU A 156 14.95 7.92 0.87
N PRO A 157 14.37 8.69 -0.07
CA PRO A 157 14.21 10.13 0.11
C PRO A 157 13.49 10.45 1.43
N PRO A 158 13.97 11.44 2.19
CA PRO A 158 13.32 11.85 3.44
C PRO A 158 11.85 12.19 3.20
N LEU A 159 10.96 11.63 4.04
CA LEU A 159 9.52 11.82 3.93
C LEU A 159 8.97 11.48 2.52
N LEU A 160 9.66 10.63 1.78
CA LEU A 160 9.38 10.28 0.38
C LEU A 160 9.23 11.50 -0.54
N HIS A 161 9.77 12.65 -0.15
CA HIS A 161 9.68 13.89 -0.93
C HIS A 161 10.33 13.72 -2.30
N GLY A 162 9.58 14.05 -3.35
CA GLY A 162 10.02 13.89 -4.74
C GLY A 162 9.84 12.47 -5.30
N CYS A 163 9.42 11.50 -4.51
CA CYS A 163 8.96 10.20 -5.03
C CYS A 163 7.67 10.37 -5.85
N HIS A 164 7.41 9.43 -6.73
CA HIS A 164 6.25 9.43 -7.61
C HIS A 164 5.21 8.41 -7.15
N ILE A 165 3.94 8.79 -7.26
CA ILE A 165 2.81 7.94 -6.89
C ILE A 165 1.88 7.74 -8.09
N THR A 166 1.39 6.51 -8.28
CA THR A 166 0.19 6.25 -9.08
C THR A 166 -0.91 5.77 -8.15
N MET A 167 -2.06 6.43 -8.16
CA MET A 167 -3.28 5.98 -7.51
C MET A 167 -4.30 5.56 -8.56
N ARG A 168 -4.91 4.39 -8.38
CA ARG A 168 -5.99 3.88 -9.23
C ARG A 168 -7.22 3.66 -8.40
N HIS A 169 -8.31 4.30 -8.80
CA HIS A 169 -9.64 4.04 -8.28
C HIS A 169 -10.44 3.25 -9.33
N ARG A 170 -10.99 2.12 -8.93
CA ARG A 170 -11.80 1.26 -9.77
C ARG A 170 -13.07 0.88 -9.05
N ARG A 171 -14.20 1.12 -9.70
CA ARG A 171 -15.48 0.55 -9.29
C ARG A 171 -15.54 -0.91 -9.71
N ASN A 172 -16.08 -1.75 -8.85
CA ASN A 172 -16.23 -3.16 -9.15
C ASN A 172 -17.60 -3.42 -9.79
N ALA A 173 -17.65 -4.34 -10.77
CA ALA A 173 -18.91 -4.93 -11.13
C ALA A 173 -19.46 -5.78 -9.97
N PRO A 174 -20.80 -5.91 -9.81
CA PRO A 174 -21.39 -6.63 -8.68
C PRO A 174 -20.90 -8.07 -8.52
N GLU A 175 -20.52 -8.73 -9.63
CA GLU A 175 -20.03 -10.11 -9.69
C GLU A 175 -18.53 -10.24 -9.52
N THR A 176 -17.81 -9.14 -9.23
CA THR A 176 -16.35 -9.19 -9.07
C THR A 176 -15.95 -10.06 -7.89
N ASP A 177 -15.17 -11.10 -8.14
CA ASP A 177 -14.53 -11.93 -7.10
C ASP A 177 -13.39 -11.16 -6.43
N ILE A 178 -13.73 -10.40 -5.39
CA ILE A 178 -12.79 -9.56 -4.66
C ILE A 178 -11.66 -10.37 -4.03
N GLU A 179 -11.95 -11.52 -3.44
CA GLU A 179 -10.93 -12.36 -2.81
C GLU A 179 -9.99 -12.96 -3.86
N GLY A 180 -10.51 -13.37 -5.00
CA GLY A 180 -9.70 -13.80 -6.14
C GLY A 180 -8.81 -12.68 -6.68
N VAL A 181 -9.31 -11.45 -6.75
CA VAL A 181 -8.51 -10.27 -7.15
C VAL A 181 -7.40 -10.00 -6.15
N ILE A 182 -7.70 -10.01 -4.84
CA ILE A 182 -6.71 -9.78 -3.78
C ILE A 182 -5.61 -10.85 -3.82
N LYS A 183 -6.01 -12.13 -3.89
CA LYS A 183 -5.08 -13.24 -3.99
C LYS A 183 -4.18 -13.12 -5.21
N SER A 184 -4.77 -12.87 -6.37
CA SER A 184 -4.02 -12.72 -7.62
C SER A 184 -3.06 -11.53 -7.56
N ALA A 185 -3.47 -10.40 -6.97
CA ALA A 185 -2.61 -9.22 -6.81
C ALA A 185 -1.47 -9.47 -5.81
N SER A 186 -1.74 -10.08 -4.67
CA SER A 186 -0.73 -10.31 -3.63
C SER A 186 0.28 -11.39 -4.01
N GLU A 187 -0.17 -12.51 -4.58
CA GLU A 187 0.68 -13.66 -4.92
C GLU A 187 1.34 -13.52 -6.30
N GLY A 188 0.70 -12.82 -7.23
CA GLY A 188 1.16 -12.67 -8.60
C GLY A 188 1.89 -11.34 -8.83
N PHE A 189 1.19 -10.22 -8.67
CA PHE A 189 1.73 -8.91 -9.01
C PHE A 189 2.68 -8.34 -7.95
N GLY A 190 2.35 -8.49 -6.67
CA GLY A 190 3.17 -7.97 -5.57
C GLY A 190 4.66 -8.34 -5.67
N PRO A 191 5.03 -9.62 -5.93
CA PRO A 191 6.42 -10.03 -6.12
C PRO A 191 7.12 -9.34 -7.27
N ILE A 192 6.40 -9.13 -8.37
CA ILE A 192 6.96 -8.48 -9.56
C ILE A 192 7.38 -7.07 -9.20
N GLN A 193 6.50 -6.30 -8.55
CA GLN A 193 6.81 -4.94 -8.13
C GLN A 193 7.97 -4.88 -7.13
N ALA A 194 7.94 -5.76 -6.10
CA ALA A 194 8.96 -5.77 -5.06
C ALA A 194 10.37 -6.06 -5.60
N ALA A 195 10.48 -6.74 -6.75
CA ALA A 195 11.74 -7.04 -7.39
C ALA A 195 12.24 -5.93 -8.33
N MET A 196 11.43 -4.89 -8.58
CA MET A 196 11.81 -3.80 -9.49
C MET A 196 12.61 -2.73 -8.74
N ASP A 197 13.59 -2.15 -9.45
CA ASP A 197 14.37 -1.03 -8.92
C ASP A 197 13.47 0.17 -8.62
N GLY A 198 13.75 0.84 -7.51
CA GLY A 198 13.02 2.04 -7.09
C GLY A 198 11.63 1.79 -6.52
N PHE A 199 11.20 0.54 -6.38
CA PHE A 199 9.96 0.24 -5.66
C PHE A 199 10.06 0.68 -4.20
N VAL A 200 9.05 1.42 -3.74
CA VAL A 200 8.95 1.91 -2.35
C VAL A 200 7.79 1.26 -1.63
N LEU A 201 6.59 1.34 -2.20
CA LEU A 201 5.36 0.94 -1.52
C LEU A 201 4.29 0.50 -2.52
N TYR A 202 3.53 -0.52 -2.14
CA TYR A 202 2.25 -0.89 -2.75
C TYR A 202 1.19 -1.06 -1.66
N CYS A 203 0.03 -0.43 -1.86
CA CYS A 203 -1.13 -0.57 -1.00
C CYS A 203 -2.38 -0.80 -1.85
N TRP A 204 -3.27 -1.64 -1.34
CA TRP A 204 -4.56 -1.92 -1.96
C TRP A 204 -5.65 -1.90 -0.89
N MET A 205 -6.72 -1.13 -1.13
CA MET A 205 -7.85 -0.95 -0.24
C MET A 205 -9.13 -1.42 -0.91
N HIS A 206 -9.96 -2.14 -0.18
CA HIS A 206 -11.33 -2.47 -0.57
C HIS A 206 -12.27 -1.40 -0.02
N THR A 207 -13.01 -0.72 -0.90
CA THR A 207 -13.98 0.32 -0.55
C THR A 207 -15.41 -0.21 -0.72
N SER A 208 -16.40 0.60 -0.33
CA SER A 208 -17.82 0.20 -0.38
C SER A 208 -18.33 -0.15 -1.78
N ASP A 209 -17.77 0.47 -2.82
CA ASP A 209 -18.22 0.33 -4.21
C ASP A 209 -17.11 -0.11 -5.18
N GLY A 210 -15.90 -0.33 -4.64
CA GLY A 210 -14.79 -0.66 -5.50
C GLY A 210 -13.48 -0.96 -4.77
N ARG A 211 -12.41 -0.46 -5.34
CA ARG A 211 -11.07 -0.59 -4.81
C ARG A 211 -10.19 0.59 -5.17
N ILE A 212 -9.29 0.91 -4.27
CA ILE A 212 -8.21 1.84 -4.52
C ILE A 212 -6.90 1.11 -4.35
N SER A 213 -5.99 1.27 -5.30
CA SER A 213 -4.61 0.85 -5.15
C SER A 213 -3.67 2.02 -5.42
N PHE A 214 -2.56 2.06 -4.72
CA PHE A 214 -1.50 3.02 -5.03
C PHE A 214 -0.13 2.40 -4.89
N ASN A 215 0.78 2.89 -5.74
CA ASN A 215 2.17 2.48 -5.79
C ASN A 215 3.04 3.72 -5.67
N VAL A 216 4.15 3.60 -4.95
CA VAL A 216 5.15 4.66 -4.82
C VAL A 216 6.48 4.17 -5.38
N TRP A 217 7.13 5.02 -6.16
CA TRP A 217 8.39 4.79 -6.84
C TRP A 217 9.33 5.98 -6.62
N GLU A 218 10.64 5.75 -6.67
CA GLU A 218 11.60 6.83 -6.43
C GLU A 218 11.64 7.85 -7.57
N THR A 219 11.45 7.41 -8.83
CA THR A 219 11.51 8.28 -10.02
C THR A 219 10.33 8.09 -10.96
N ALA A 220 10.10 9.04 -11.85
CA ALA A 220 9.07 8.97 -12.87
C ALA A 220 9.28 7.80 -13.84
N GLU A 221 10.53 7.53 -14.24
CA GLU A 221 10.86 6.43 -15.14
C GLU A 221 10.56 5.07 -14.50
N GLN A 222 10.82 4.92 -13.21
CA GLN A 222 10.51 3.69 -12.46
C GLN A 222 9.00 3.53 -12.28
N LEU A 223 8.28 4.64 -12.04
CA LEU A 223 6.81 4.64 -12.01
C LEU A 223 6.23 4.19 -13.36
N GLU A 224 6.73 4.72 -14.49
CA GLU A 224 6.29 4.30 -15.82
C GLU A 224 6.57 2.81 -16.07
N ALA A 225 7.76 2.33 -15.72
CA ALA A 225 8.11 0.91 -15.81
C ALA A 225 7.20 0.03 -14.94
N GLY A 226 6.89 0.48 -13.70
CA GLY A 226 5.96 -0.17 -12.80
C GLY A 226 4.54 -0.21 -13.36
N ASN A 227 4.05 0.91 -13.90
CA ASN A 227 2.73 0.98 -14.54
C ASN A 227 2.62 0.04 -15.73
N LYS A 228 3.68 -0.07 -16.55
CA LYS A 228 3.73 -1.02 -17.65
C LYS A 228 3.67 -2.47 -17.14
N ALA A 229 4.43 -2.80 -16.09
CA ALA A 229 4.41 -4.13 -15.50
C ALA A 229 3.00 -4.50 -14.95
N VAL A 230 2.29 -3.53 -14.33
CA VAL A 230 0.88 -3.70 -13.91
C VAL A 230 0.00 -4.02 -15.11
N ALA A 231 0.11 -3.25 -16.19
CA ALA A 231 -0.72 -3.42 -17.37
C ALA A 231 -0.46 -4.78 -18.05
N ASP A 232 0.80 -5.17 -18.21
CA ASP A 232 1.20 -6.44 -18.82
C ASP A 232 0.68 -7.62 -17.97
N TRP A 233 0.83 -7.53 -16.65
CA TRP A 233 0.36 -8.57 -15.76
C TRP A 233 -1.18 -8.66 -15.75
N ALA A 234 -1.89 -7.54 -15.69
CA ALA A 234 -3.35 -7.51 -15.72
C ALA A 234 -3.91 -8.10 -17.03
N ALA A 235 -3.26 -7.82 -18.16
CA ALA A 235 -3.66 -8.40 -19.45
C ALA A 235 -3.50 -9.92 -19.49
N ALA A 236 -2.52 -10.48 -18.77
CA ALA A 236 -2.30 -11.92 -18.66
C ALA A 236 -3.19 -12.59 -17.59
N ASN A 237 -3.83 -11.82 -16.72
CA ASN A 237 -4.62 -12.29 -15.57
C ASN A 237 -6.04 -11.69 -15.61
N PRO A 238 -6.97 -12.25 -16.38
CA PRO A 238 -8.28 -11.66 -16.66
C PRO A 238 -9.16 -11.44 -15.40
N VAL A 239 -8.87 -12.12 -14.30
CA VAL A 239 -9.55 -11.89 -13.02
C VAL A 239 -9.40 -10.44 -12.52
N ILE A 240 -8.33 -9.75 -12.93
CA ILE A 240 -8.05 -8.36 -12.57
C ILE A 240 -8.71 -7.36 -13.53
N THR A 241 -9.03 -7.79 -14.74
CA THR A 241 -9.68 -6.96 -15.78
C THR A 241 -11.19 -6.88 -15.61
N SER A 242 -11.69 -7.08 -14.37
CA SER A 242 -13.11 -6.98 -14.06
C SER A 242 -13.69 -5.67 -14.65
N GLU A 243 -14.89 -5.77 -15.17
CA GLU A 243 -15.63 -4.66 -15.77
C GLU A 243 -15.76 -3.50 -14.78
N GLY A 244 -15.38 -2.31 -15.17
CA GLY A 244 -15.53 -1.11 -14.36
C GLY A 244 -14.61 0.00 -14.83
N GLU A 245 -15.06 1.22 -14.65
CA GLU A 245 -14.26 2.40 -14.91
C GLU A 245 -13.05 2.44 -13.97
N THR A 246 -11.87 2.72 -14.53
CA THR A 246 -10.66 2.96 -13.76
C THR A 246 -10.25 4.42 -13.93
N VAL A 247 -10.23 5.15 -12.83
CA VAL A 247 -9.66 6.49 -12.78
C VAL A 247 -8.22 6.38 -12.28
N VAL A 248 -7.29 7.00 -12.98
CA VAL A 248 -5.85 6.97 -12.66
C VAL A 248 -5.38 8.37 -12.39
N HIS A 249 -4.68 8.55 -11.27
CA HIS A 249 -3.97 9.76 -10.91
C HIS A 249 -2.49 9.42 -10.69
N GLU A 250 -1.63 10.21 -11.27
CA GLU A 250 -0.17 10.14 -11.10
C GLU A 250 0.32 11.46 -10.55
N GLY A 251 1.35 11.44 -9.72
CA GLY A 251 1.81 12.68 -9.12
C GLY A 251 3.11 12.56 -8.37
N VAL A 252 3.61 13.72 -7.92
CA VAL A 252 4.82 13.85 -7.12
C VAL A 252 4.47 14.06 -5.65
N ILE A 253 5.08 13.26 -4.78
CA ILE A 253 4.89 13.34 -3.33
C ILE A 253 5.60 14.59 -2.79
N GLY A 254 4.81 15.48 -2.18
CA GLY A 254 5.32 16.61 -1.42
C GLY A 254 5.65 16.24 0.03
N TYR A 255 4.94 15.24 0.58
CA TYR A 255 5.13 14.78 1.96
C TYR A 255 4.59 13.36 2.17
N SER A 256 5.32 12.55 2.94
CA SER A 256 4.79 11.31 3.50
C SER A 256 5.56 10.89 4.76
N ASP A 257 4.86 10.55 5.82
CA ASP A 257 5.42 9.99 7.05
C ASP A 257 5.15 8.49 7.23
N LEU A 258 4.63 7.82 6.20
CA LEU A 258 4.28 6.38 6.24
C LEU A 258 5.42 5.46 6.68
N LEU A 259 6.67 5.86 6.43
CA LEU A 259 7.85 5.07 6.75
C LEU A 259 8.62 5.62 7.96
N VAL A 260 8.14 6.71 8.55
CA VAL A 260 8.74 7.34 9.74
C VAL A 260 7.93 6.91 10.95
N ARG A 261 8.29 5.77 11.53
CA ARG A 261 7.76 5.42 12.84
C ARG A 261 8.77 5.76 13.93
N PRO A 262 8.33 6.37 15.04
CA PRO A 262 9.17 6.64 16.19
C PRO A 262 9.69 5.36 16.86
#